data_31c1f1fd88406d0c1516d347dec9d611
#
_entry.id   31c1f1fd88406d0c1516d347dec9d611
#
_cell.length_a   1.000
_cell.length_b   1.000
_cell.length_c   1.000
_cell.angle_alpha   90.00
_cell.angle_beta   90.00
_cell.angle_gamma   90.00
#
_symmetry.space_group_name_H-M   'P 1'
#
loop_
_entity.id
_entity.type
_entity.pdbx_description
1 polymer ?
#
loop_
_entity_poly.entity_id
_entity_poly.type
_entity_poly.pdbx_seq_one_letter_code
_entity_poly.pdbx_strand_id
1 'polypeptide(L)'
;HAIASQKLSLWYGTFQALYDVDLSIREGLITSMIGPSGCGKSTFLRSVNRINERLGYVRIEGSVHVMNENIYDPHVELIQVRKQVGMVFQRPNPLPISIRDNILFSHRLHAKGGGEVAQGTPDEIVEQSLRQVLLWDKVKDCLQRKATELSLEEQQKLCIARLLPVKPKILLMDEPCSALDPKGPEAVEE
;
A
#
# COMPACT_ATOMS: atom_id res chain seq x y z
N HIS A 1 -9.31 -12.91 11.27
CA HIS A 1 -8.19 -11.96 11.31
C HIS A 1 -7.90 -11.46 9.89
N ALA A 2 -7.58 -10.18 9.74
CA ALA A 2 -7.15 -9.63 8.47
C ALA A 2 -5.73 -10.11 8.11
N ILE A 3 -4.83 -10.10 9.10
CA ILE A 3 -3.44 -10.56 8.96
C ILE A 3 -3.12 -11.44 10.18
N ALA A 4 -2.43 -12.56 9.94
CA ALA A 4 -1.80 -13.35 10.99
C ALA A 4 -0.44 -13.85 10.53
N SER A 5 0.57 -13.80 11.40
CA SER A 5 1.87 -14.46 11.17
C SER A 5 2.13 -15.52 12.22
N GLN A 6 2.81 -16.60 11.83
CA GLN A 6 3.21 -17.68 12.72
C GLN A 6 4.69 -17.98 12.48
N LYS A 7 5.50 -17.79 13.52
CA LYS A 7 6.96 -17.99 13.50
C LYS A 7 7.64 -17.35 12.28
N LEU A 8 7.14 -16.16 11.88
CA LEU A 8 7.69 -15.47 10.72
C LEU A 8 9.12 -15.02 10.98
N SER A 9 10.05 -15.61 10.28
CA SER A 9 11.45 -15.24 10.27
C SER A 9 11.85 -14.83 8.85
N LEU A 10 12.64 -13.74 8.72
CA LEU A 10 13.05 -13.21 7.43
C LEU A 10 14.53 -12.80 7.45
N TRP A 11 15.23 -13.16 6.38
CA TRP A 11 16.62 -12.80 6.16
C TRP A 11 16.80 -12.01 4.85
N TYR A 12 17.66 -11.00 4.92
CA TYR A 12 18.26 -10.34 3.76
C TYR A 12 19.67 -10.88 3.58
N GLY A 13 19.87 -11.86 2.69
CA GLY A 13 21.13 -12.60 2.62
C GLY A 13 21.44 -13.31 3.93
N THR A 14 22.51 -12.91 4.61
CA THR A 14 22.93 -13.45 5.93
C THR A 14 22.35 -12.69 7.12
N PHE A 15 21.78 -11.50 6.90
CA PHE A 15 21.22 -10.68 7.98
C PHE A 15 19.78 -11.07 8.28
N GLN A 16 19.51 -11.53 9.48
CA GLN A 16 18.15 -11.82 9.95
C GLN A 16 17.48 -10.54 10.45
N ALA A 17 16.36 -10.18 9.85
CA ALA A 17 15.60 -8.97 10.15
C ALA A 17 14.32 -9.22 10.96
N LEU A 18 13.75 -10.43 10.87
CA LEU A 18 12.60 -10.86 11.69
C LEU A 18 12.92 -12.20 12.34
N TYR A 19 12.52 -12.37 13.61
CA TYR A 19 12.80 -13.52 14.46
C TYR A 19 11.49 -14.07 15.02
N ASP A 20 10.99 -15.18 14.49
CA ASP A 20 9.83 -15.93 14.98
C ASP A 20 8.63 -15.05 15.36
N VAL A 21 8.25 -14.11 14.46
CA VAL A 21 7.19 -13.13 14.74
C VAL A 21 5.82 -13.80 14.66
N ASP A 22 5.15 -13.86 15.81
CA ASP A 22 3.75 -14.25 15.96
C ASP A 22 2.91 -13.01 16.18
N LEU A 23 2.07 -12.66 15.20
CA LEU A 23 1.23 -11.47 15.25
C LEU A 23 -0.17 -11.78 14.68
N SER A 24 -1.19 -11.16 15.27
CA SER A 24 -2.56 -11.28 14.80
C SER A 24 -3.24 -9.92 14.78
N ILE A 25 -3.68 -9.48 13.60
CA ILE A 25 -4.36 -8.21 13.36
C ILE A 25 -5.82 -8.49 12.99
N ARG A 26 -6.73 -7.83 13.68
CA ARG A 26 -8.18 -7.98 13.45
C ARG A 26 -8.62 -7.21 12.22
N GLU A 27 -9.63 -7.73 11.56
CA GLU A 27 -10.32 -7.06 10.47
C GLU A 27 -11.16 -5.86 10.98
N GLY A 28 -11.30 -4.83 10.16
CA GLY A 28 -12.12 -3.66 10.44
C GLY A 28 -11.56 -2.70 11.49
N LEU A 29 -10.27 -2.84 11.84
CA LEU A 29 -9.60 -1.97 12.80
C LEU A 29 -8.38 -1.29 12.19
N ILE A 30 -8.10 -0.08 12.67
CA ILE A 30 -6.81 0.57 12.46
C ILE A 30 -5.84 0.04 13.52
N THR A 31 -4.71 -0.52 13.09
CA THR A 31 -3.69 -1.08 13.96
C THR A 31 -2.35 -0.38 13.73
N SER A 32 -1.80 0.26 14.76
CA SER A 32 -0.49 0.90 14.69
C SER A 32 0.60 -0.01 15.24
N MET A 33 1.72 -0.09 14.53
CA MET A 33 2.93 -0.79 14.97
C MET A 33 3.94 0.21 15.51
N ILE A 34 4.22 0.17 16.80
CA ILE A 34 5.12 1.09 17.49
C ILE A 34 6.39 0.35 17.91
N GLY A 35 7.53 0.99 17.78
CA GLY A 35 8.83 0.44 18.18
C GLY A 35 9.99 1.27 17.64
N PRO A 36 11.22 1.04 18.12
CA PRO A 36 12.39 1.80 17.71
C PRO A 36 12.70 1.64 16.22
N SER A 37 13.48 2.57 15.67
CA SER A 37 13.97 2.44 14.30
C SER A 37 14.79 1.15 14.15
N GLY A 38 14.61 0.46 13.01
CA GLY A 38 15.33 -0.79 12.73
C GLY A 38 14.76 -2.05 13.38
N CYS A 39 13.71 -1.99 14.22
CA CYS A 39 13.13 -3.19 14.87
C CYS A 39 12.31 -4.10 13.94
N GLY A 40 12.27 -3.85 12.63
CA GLY A 40 11.62 -4.75 11.66
C GLY A 40 10.20 -4.37 11.22
N LYS A 41 9.61 -3.24 11.66
CA LYS A 41 8.24 -2.82 11.30
C LYS A 41 8.01 -2.80 9.78
N SER A 42 8.84 -2.06 9.06
CA SER A 42 8.74 -1.98 7.58
C SER A 42 9.01 -3.33 6.91
N THR A 43 9.91 -4.15 7.46
CA THR A 43 10.17 -5.50 6.97
C THR A 43 8.94 -6.38 7.11
N PHE A 44 8.26 -6.32 8.26
CA PHE A 44 7.01 -7.05 8.48
C PHE A 44 5.92 -6.59 7.51
N LEU A 45 5.66 -5.27 7.41
CA LEU A 45 4.66 -4.73 6.46
C LEU A 45 4.94 -5.18 5.02
N ARG A 46 6.20 -5.09 4.59
CA ARG A 46 6.62 -5.52 3.24
C ARG A 46 6.52 -7.03 3.03
N SER A 47 6.54 -7.84 4.09
CA SER A 47 6.30 -9.28 4.00
C SER A 47 4.83 -9.58 3.74
N VAL A 48 3.89 -8.80 4.30
CA VAL A 48 2.45 -9.01 4.12
C VAL A 48 1.99 -8.80 2.67
N ASN A 49 2.64 -7.93 1.88
CA ASN A 49 2.33 -7.79 0.45
C ASN A 49 3.41 -8.41 -0.47
N ARG A 50 4.34 -9.17 0.10
CA ARG A 50 5.40 -9.91 -0.59
C ARG A 50 6.32 -9.04 -1.46
N ILE A 51 6.50 -7.74 -1.10
CA ILE A 51 7.38 -6.86 -1.90
C ILE A 51 8.86 -7.13 -1.64
N ASN A 52 9.21 -7.70 -0.48
CA ASN A 52 10.58 -8.09 -0.14
C ASN A 52 11.19 -9.08 -1.14
N GLU A 53 10.37 -9.99 -1.72
CA GLU A 53 10.83 -10.99 -2.68
C GLU A 53 11.46 -10.39 -3.95
N ARG A 54 11.14 -9.13 -4.29
CA ARG A 54 11.72 -8.44 -5.44
C ARG A 54 13.24 -8.23 -5.32
N LEU A 55 13.80 -8.35 -4.12
CA LEU A 55 15.22 -8.19 -3.89
C LEU A 55 16.03 -9.43 -4.31
N GLY A 56 15.38 -10.59 -4.51
CA GLY A 56 16.01 -11.83 -5.03
C GLY A 56 16.92 -12.58 -4.03
N TYR A 57 17.28 -11.97 -2.88
CA TYR A 57 18.11 -12.56 -1.84
C TYR A 57 17.40 -12.67 -0.48
N VAL A 58 16.07 -12.66 -0.51
CA VAL A 58 15.24 -12.77 0.70
C VAL A 58 14.89 -14.23 0.95
N ARG A 59 15.12 -14.69 2.19
CA ARG A 59 14.65 -15.98 2.69
C ARG A 59 13.59 -15.74 3.75
N ILE A 60 12.50 -16.49 3.68
CA ILE A 60 11.37 -16.39 4.60
C ILE A 60 11.06 -17.79 5.13
N GLU A 61 10.84 -17.89 6.43
CA GLU A 61 10.39 -19.08 7.14
C GLU A 61 9.17 -18.75 7.99
N GLY A 62 8.35 -19.75 8.32
CA GLY A 62 7.07 -19.56 8.98
C GLY A 62 5.95 -19.29 7.97
N SER A 63 4.86 -18.66 8.41
CA SER A 63 3.72 -18.35 7.55
C SER A 63 3.15 -16.96 7.78
N VAL A 64 2.55 -16.39 6.73
CA VAL A 64 1.77 -15.15 6.81
C VAL A 64 0.42 -15.42 6.14
N HIS A 65 -0.65 -15.22 6.89
CA HIS A 65 -2.01 -15.37 6.40
C HIS A 65 -2.64 -14.00 6.20
N VAL A 66 -3.25 -13.80 5.04
CA VAL A 66 -4.09 -12.66 4.71
C VAL A 66 -5.50 -13.20 4.46
N MET A 67 -6.49 -12.74 5.21
CA MET A 67 -7.87 -13.23 5.13
C MET A 67 -7.95 -14.77 5.19
N ASN A 68 -7.17 -15.37 6.10
CA ASN A 68 -7.02 -16.81 6.34
C ASN A 68 -6.31 -17.63 5.25
N GLU A 69 -5.82 -17.01 4.18
CA GLU A 69 -5.01 -17.67 3.14
C GLU A 69 -3.52 -17.44 3.41
N ASN A 70 -2.71 -18.50 3.44
CA ASN A 70 -1.26 -18.37 3.55
C ASN A 70 -0.69 -17.80 2.25
N ILE A 71 -0.25 -16.56 2.28
CA ILE A 71 0.19 -15.85 1.08
C ILE A 71 1.52 -16.35 0.49
N TYR A 72 2.24 -17.21 1.21
CA TYR A 72 3.50 -17.82 0.74
C TYR A 72 3.33 -19.23 0.18
N ASP A 73 2.10 -19.75 0.13
CA ASP A 73 1.85 -21.03 -0.51
C ASP A 73 2.17 -20.99 -2.03
N PRO A 74 2.77 -22.05 -2.60
CA PRO A 74 3.25 -22.04 -3.98
C PRO A 74 2.16 -21.77 -5.04
N HIS A 75 0.89 -22.07 -4.74
CA HIS A 75 -0.24 -21.84 -5.63
C HIS A 75 -0.82 -20.43 -5.55
N VAL A 76 -0.39 -19.61 -4.57
CA VAL A 76 -0.90 -18.25 -4.40
C VAL A 76 -0.21 -17.29 -5.33
N GLU A 77 -0.96 -16.73 -6.26
CA GLU A 77 -0.45 -15.76 -7.21
C GLU A 77 -0.16 -14.39 -6.55
N LEU A 78 1.06 -13.89 -6.73
CA LEU A 78 1.52 -12.62 -6.19
C LEU A 78 0.61 -11.43 -6.55
N ILE A 79 0.05 -11.44 -7.77
CA ILE A 79 -0.87 -10.40 -8.23
C ILE A 79 -2.16 -10.39 -7.38
N GLN A 80 -2.68 -11.56 -6.99
CA GLN A 80 -3.87 -11.65 -6.16
C GLN A 80 -3.63 -11.12 -4.76
N VAL A 81 -2.47 -11.44 -4.16
CA VAL A 81 -2.08 -10.86 -2.87
C VAL A 81 -2.04 -9.33 -2.93
N ARG A 82 -1.39 -8.76 -3.95
CA ARG A 82 -1.24 -7.31 -4.10
C ARG A 82 -2.53 -6.57 -4.49
N LYS A 83 -3.52 -7.27 -5.02
CA LYS A 83 -4.87 -6.73 -5.20
C LYS A 83 -5.58 -6.54 -3.86
N GLN A 84 -5.41 -7.51 -2.96
CA GLN A 84 -6.07 -7.47 -1.64
C GLN A 84 -5.33 -6.56 -0.65
N VAL A 85 -4.01 -6.45 -0.78
CA VAL A 85 -3.14 -5.74 0.15
C VAL A 85 -2.46 -4.56 -0.55
N GLY A 86 -3.06 -3.38 -0.43
CA GLY A 86 -2.47 -2.12 -0.87
C GLY A 86 -1.32 -1.69 0.05
N MET A 87 -0.32 -1.01 -0.50
CA MET A 87 0.80 -0.49 0.28
C MET A 87 1.14 0.95 -0.08
N VAL A 88 1.25 1.79 0.93
CA VAL A 88 1.76 3.15 0.88
C VAL A 88 3.15 3.17 1.48
N PHE A 89 4.13 3.67 0.73
CA PHE A 89 5.53 3.72 1.16
C PHE A 89 5.83 5.03 1.89
N GLN A 90 6.85 5.00 2.73
CA GLN A 90 7.38 6.16 3.45
C GLN A 90 7.74 7.32 2.51
N ARG A 91 8.34 7.02 1.36
CA ARG A 91 8.60 8.02 0.31
C ARG A 91 7.56 7.88 -0.79
N PRO A 92 6.88 8.96 -1.19
CA PRO A 92 5.94 8.92 -2.29
C PRO A 92 6.60 8.42 -3.57
N ASN A 93 5.88 7.60 -4.32
CA ASN A 93 6.34 7.00 -5.57
C ASN A 93 5.27 7.08 -6.67
N PRO A 94 4.81 8.29 -7.02
CA PRO A 94 3.87 8.42 -8.12
C PRO A 94 4.52 7.95 -9.43
N LEU A 95 3.71 7.42 -10.33
CA LEU A 95 4.16 7.10 -11.68
C LEU A 95 4.47 8.42 -12.43
N PRO A 96 5.49 8.47 -13.32
CA PRO A 96 5.86 9.68 -14.05
C PRO A 96 4.91 9.99 -15.22
N ILE A 97 3.62 9.91 -14.96
CA ILE A 97 2.48 10.18 -15.85
C ILE A 97 1.58 11.24 -15.20
N SER A 98 0.46 11.57 -15.83
CA SER A 98 -0.47 12.58 -15.31
C SER A 98 -1.07 12.16 -13.96
N ILE A 99 -1.58 13.15 -13.20
CA ILE A 99 -2.34 12.92 -11.96
C ILE A 99 -3.52 11.98 -12.24
N ARG A 100 -4.29 12.30 -13.29
CA ARG A 100 -5.44 11.50 -13.74
C ARG A 100 -5.04 10.06 -14.05
N ASP A 101 -3.99 9.86 -14.83
CA ASP A 101 -3.58 8.52 -15.24
C ASP A 101 -2.97 7.71 -14.09
N ASN A 102 -2.37 8.34 -13.07
CA ASN A 102 -1.94 7.63 -11.86
C ASN A 102 -3.10 6.89 -11.20
N ILE A 103 -4.27 7.51 -11.10
CA ILE A 103 -5.46 6.90 -10.48
C ILE A 103 -6.04 5.83 -11.41
N LEU A 104 -6.21 6.14 -12.70
CA LEU A 104 -6.81 5.23 -13.64
C LEU A 104 -5.91 4.04 -14.02
N PHE A 105 -4.61 4.13 -13.79
CA PHE A 105 -3.67 3.04 -14.12
C PHE A 105 -4.02 1.76 -13.36
N SER A 106 -4.12 1.84 -12.03
CA SER A 106 -4.48 0.69 -11.21
C SER A 106 -5.90 0.19 -11.49
N HIS A 107 -6.86 1.09 -11.67
CA HIS A 107 -8.24 0.74 -12.03
C HIS A 107 -8.29 -0.07 -13.33
N ARG A 108 -7.67 0.43 -14.42
CA ARG A 108 -7.66 -0.24 -15.74
C ARG A 108 -6.97 -1.61 -15.68
N LEU A 109 -5.89 -1.72 -14.92
CA LEU A 109 -5.13 -2.97 -14.77
C LEU A 109 -5.97 -4.05 -14.09
N HIS A 110 -6.67 -3.68 -13.02
CA HIS A 110 -7.46 -4.63 -12.22
C HIS A 110 -8.83 -4.95 -12.84
N ALA A 111 -9.47 -3.99 -13.51
CA ALA A 111 -10.71 -4.22 -14.24
C ALA A 111 -10.53 -5.29 -15.34
N LYS A 112 -9.43 -5.25 -16.10
CA LYS A 112 -9.11 -6.27 -17.10
C LYS A 112 -8.91 -7.67 -16.52
N GLY A 113 -8.50 -7.78 -15.26
CA GLY A 113 -8.29 -9.05 -14.57
C GLY A 113 -9.52 -9.58 -13.82
N GLY A 114 -10.72 -9.04 -14.07
CA GLY A 114 -11.98 -9.50 -13.44
C GLY A 114 -12.07 -9.21 -11.93
N GLY A 115 -11.24 -8.33 -11.41
CA GLY A 115 -11.29 -7.91 -10.00
C GLY A 115 -12.42 -6.92 -9.72
N GLU A 116 -12.86 -6.85 -8.47
CA GLU A 116 -13.77 -5.81 -8.02
C GLU A 116 -13.04 -4.46 -8.02
N VAL A 117 -13.59 -3.48 -8.73
CA VAL A 117 -13.04 -2.12 -8.83
C VAL A 117 -14.15 -1.10 -8.65
N ALA A 118 -13.77 0.17 -8.44
CA ALA A 118 -14.72 1.27 -8.40
C ALA A 118 -15.55 1.33 -9.70
N GLN A 119 -16.87 1.51 -9.55
CA GLN A 119 -17.79 1.67 -10.66
C GLN A 119 -17.97 3.16 -10.97
N GLY A 120 -18.26 3.48 -12.23
CA GLY A 120 -18.46 4.84 -12.69
C GLY A 120 -17.65 5.20 -13.92
N THR A 121 -17.82 6.41 -14.41
CA THR A 121 -16.99 6.96 -15.47
C THR A 121 -15.56 7.20 -14.99
N PRO A 122 -14.57 7.24 -15.89
CA PRO A 122 -13.20 7.55 -15.51
C PRO A 122 -13.05 8.86 -14.73
N ASP A 123 -13.83 9.87 -15.06
CA ASP A 123 -13.76 11.18 -14.41
C ASP A 123 -14.38 11.16 -13.02
N GLU A 124 -15.49 10.45 -12.81
CA GLU A 124 -16.06 10.22 -11.48
C GLU A 124 -15.12 9.45 -10.57
N ILE A 125 -14.45 8.41 -11.07
CA ILE A 125 -13.48 7.62 -10.30
C ILE A 125 -12.31 8.51 -9.86
N VAL A 126 -11.79 9.35 -10.75
CA VAL A 126 -10.68 10.27 -10.46
C VAL A 126 -11.10 11.30 -9.42
N GLU A 127 -12.24 11.97 -9.64
CA GLU A 127 -12.76 12.96 -8.69
C GLU A 127 -13.01 12.35 -7.31
N GLN A 128 -13.70 11.22 -7.24
CA GLN A 128 -14.01 10.55 -5.98
C GLN A 128 -12.73 10.15 -5.22
N SER A 129 -11.76 9.57 -5.91
CA SER A 129 -10.50 9.17 -5.29
C SER A 129 -9.70 10.35 -4.75
N LEU A 130 -9.66 11.46 -5.48
CA LEU A 130 -8.95 12.67 -5.05
C LEU A 130 -9.67 13.41 -3.91
N ARG A 131 -11.01 13.36 -3.86
CA ARG A 131 -11.79 13.92 -2.76
C ARG A 131 -11.55 13.16 -1.45
N GLN A 132 -11.47 11.84 -1.49
CA GLN A 132 -11.23 11.00 -0.30
C GLN A 132 -9.89 11.29 0.39
N VAL A 133 -8.90 11.82 -0.35
CA VAL A 133 -7.58 12.21 0.21
C VAL A 133 -7.42 13.72 0.34
N LEU A 134 -8.51 14.50 0.22
CA LEU A 134 -8.51 15.96 0.30
C LEU A 134 -7.51 16.63 -0.67
N LEU A 135 -7.38 16.07 -1.89
CA LEU A 135 -6.48 16.58 -2.92
C LEU A 135 -7.23 17.23 -4.10
N TRP A 136 -8.53 16.93 -4.28
CA TRP A 136 -9.33 17.36 -5.43
C TRP A 136 -9.26 18.85 -5.70
N ASP A 137 -9.55 19.69 -4.71
CA ASP A 137 -9.62 21.14 -4.88
C ASP A 137 -8.29 21.79 -5.25
N LYS A 138 -7.17 21.14 -4.93
CA LYS A 138 -5.83 21.59 -5.30
C LYS A 138 -5.45 21.24 -6.74
N VAL A 139 -6.01 20.16 -7.31
CA VAL A 139 -5.53 19.61 -8.59
C VAL A 139 -6.58 19.49 -9.69
N LYS A 140 -7.86 19.75 -9.41
CA LYS A 140 -8.99 19.60 -10.37
C LYS A 140 -8.77 20.32 -11.69
N ASP A 141 -8.11 21.48 -11.69
CA ASP A 141 -7.86 22.29 -12.87
C ASP A 141 -6.55 21.90 -13.61
N CYS A 142 -5.79 20.95 -13.08
CA CYS A 142 -4.50 20.53 -13.63
C CYS A 142 -4.28 19.00 -13.65
N LEU A 143 -5.34 18.21 -13.83
CA LEU A 143 -5.29 16.75 -13.79
C LEU A 143 -4.34 16.11 -14.83
N GLN A 144 -4.02 16.83 -15.90
CA GLN A 144 -3.07 16.38 -16.92
C GLN A 144 -1.59 16.70 -16.58
N ARG A 145 -1.35 17.46 -15.52
CA ARG A 145 0.00 17.75 -15.04
C ARG A 145 0.69 16.45 -14.58
N LYS A 146 2.02 16.37 -14.77
CA LYS A 146 2.81 15.22 -14.29
C LYS A 146 2.74 15.12 -12.77
N ALA A 147 2.46 13.93 -12.27
CA ALA A 147 2.36 13.68 -10.84
C ALA A 147 3.67 13.96 -10.07
N THR A 148 4.82 13.81 -10.74
CA THR A 148 6.14 14.10 -10.14
C THR A 148 6.42 15.58 -9.92
N GLU A 149 5.59 16.47 -10.43
CA GLU A 149 5.70 17.93 -10.23
C GLU A 149 4.88 18.44 -9.04
N LEU A 150 4.12 17.57 -8.40
CA LEU A 150 3.40 17.84 -7.17
C LEU A 150 4.37 17.97 -5.99
N SER A 151 3.96 18.68 -4.92
CA SER A 151 4.69 18.66 -3.65
C SER A 151 4.76 17.25 -3.06
N LEU A 152 5.68 16.98 -2.13
CA LEU A 152 5.81 15.66 -1.50
C LEU A 152 4.52 15.23 -0.80
N GLU A 153 3.83 16.15 -0.11
CA GLU A 153 2.53 15.90 0.51
C GLU A 153 1.49 15.48 -0.55
N GLU A 154 1.35 16.26 -1.63
CA GLU A 154 0.41 15.97 -2.70
C GLU A 154 0.71 14.65 -3.41
N GLN A 155 2.00 14.34 -3.60
CA GLN A 155 2.44 13.05 -4.14
C GLN A 155 2.04 11.89 -3.21
N GLN A 156 2.19 12.06 -1.89
CA GLN A 156 1.81 11.04 -0.90
C GLN A 156 0.30 10.81 -0.94
N LYS A 157 -0.51 11.88 -0.92
CA LYS A 157 -1.96 11.79 -1.09
C LYS A 157 -2.35 11.12 -2.41
N LEU A 158 -1.69 11.44 -3.51
CA LEU A 158 -1.93 10.78 -4.79
C LEU A 158 -1.59 9.28 -4.76
N CYS A 159 -0.52 8.88 -4.06
CA CYS A 159 -0.17 7.47 -3.88
C CYS A 159 -1.24 6.70 -3.10
N ILE A 160 -1.90 7.33 -2.14
CA ILE A 160 -3.06 6.76 -1.44
C ILE A 160 -4.26 6.72 -2.40
N ALA A 161 -4.63 7.84 -3.03
CA ALA A 161 -5.75 7.94 -3.95
C ALA A 161 -5.70 6.90 -5.06
N ARG A 162 -4.51 6.56 -5.57
CA ARG A 162 -4.28 5.54 -6.58
C ARG A 162 -4.72 4.14 -6.18
N LEU A 163 -4.74 3.82 -4.88
CA LEU A 163 -5.14 2.52 -4.37
C LEU A 163 -6.66 2.38 -4.21
N LEU A 164 -7.38 3.48 -4.00
CA LEU A 164 -8.80 3.46 -3.68
C LEU A 164 -9.69 2.83 -4.77
N PRO A 165 -9.47 3.09 -6.08
CA PRO A 165 -10.29 2.48 -7.12
C PRO A 165 -10.21 0.94 -7.18
N VAL A 166 -9.15 0.34 -6.61
CA VAL A 166 -8.95 -1.12 -6.57
C VAL A 166 -9.64 -1.77 -5.38
N LYS A 167 -10.11 -0.96 -4.42
CA LYS A 167 -10.79 -1.41 -3.19
C LYS A 167 -10.00 -2.50 -2.45
N PRO A 168 -8.75 -2.25 -2.05
CA PRO A 168 -7.98 -3.23 -1.30
C PRO A 168 -8.67 -3.54 0.03
N LYS A 169 -8.63 -4.80 0.46
CA LYS A 169 -9.19 -5.23 1.77
C LYS A 169 -8.33 -4.75 2.94
N ILE A 170 -7.03 -4.62 2.69
CA ILE A 170 -6.04 -4.19 3.68
C ILE A 170 -5.20 -3.08 3.06
N LEU A 171 -5.00 -2.01 3.83
CA LEU A 171 -4.10 -0.93 3.49
C LEU A 171 -2.94 -0.90 4.48
N LEU A 172 -1.73 -1.15 3.98
CA LEU A 172 -0.49 -1.06 4.75
C LEU A 172 0.12 0.32 4.55
N MET A 173 0.48 0.98 5.64
CA MET A 173 1.12 2.29 5.61
C MET A 173 2.46 2.23 6.33
N ASP A 174 3.55 2.40 5.59
CA ASP A 174 4.92 2.40 6.12
C ASP A 174 5.36 3.85 6.37
N GLU A 175 5.14 4.37 7.58
CA GLU A 175 5.45 5.73 8.00
C GLU A 175 4.95 6.82 7.01
N PRO A 176 3.65 6.85 6.65
CA PRO A 176 3.14 7.67 5.54
C PRO A 176 3.28 9.18 5.77
N CYS A 177 3.43 9.61 7.02
CA CYS A 177 3.50 11.02 7.41
C CYS A 177 4.92 11.50 7.73
N SER A 178 5.94 10.63 7.72
CA SER A 178 7.30 10.97 8.15
C SER A 178 8.01 12.02 7.28
N ALA A 179 7.56 12.19 6.05
CA ALA A 179 8.10 13.18 5.10
C ALA A 179 7.24 14.45 4.97
N LEU A 180 6.18 14.58 5.79
CA LEU A 180 5.24 15.68 5.73
C LEU A 180 5.58 16.78 6.75
N ASP A 181 5.21 18.03 6.41
CA ASP A 181 5.27 19.16 7.34
C ASP A 181 4.34 18.85 8.56
N PRO A 182 4.64 19.35 9.79
CA PRO A 182 3.81 19.10 10.99
C PRO A 182 2.31 19.40 10.85
N LYS A 183 1.91 20.17 9.84
CA LYS A 183 0.50 20.44 9.49
C LYS A 183 -0.10 19.47 8.46
N GLY A 184 0.70 18.62 7.86
CA GLY A 184 0.27 17.65 6.84
C GLY A 184 -0.22 16.30 7.34
N PRO A 185 0.21 15.79 8.54
CA PRO A 185 -0.21 14.48 9.05
C PRO A 185 -1.71 14.32 9.22
N GLU A 186 -2.41 15.36 9.74
CA GLU A 186 -3.85 15.31 9.99
C GLU A 186 -4.67 14.94 8.74
N ALA A 187 -4.25 15.41 7.56
CA ALA A 187 -4.95 15.16 6.31
C ALA A 187 -4.62 13.80 5.65
N VAL A 188 -3.72 13.02 6.23
CA VAL A 188 -3.36 11.67 5.76
C VAL A 188 -3.96 10.60 6.68
N GLU A 189 -4.24 10.98 7.94
CA GLU A 189 -4.77 10.08 8.99
C GLU A 189 -6.32 10.07 9.04
N GLU A 190 -6.99 11.10 8.48
CA GLU A 190 -8.45 11.13 8.30
C GLU A 190 -8.90 10.28 7.10
#